data_aeee8002b80e5046c0d3b4be9d0c79f4
#
_entry.id   aeee8002b80e5046c0d3b4be9d0c79f4
#
_cell.length_a   1.000
_cell.length_b   1.000
_cell.length_c   1.000
_cell.angle_alpha   90.00
_cell.angle_beta   90.00
_cell.angle_gamma   90.00
#
_symmetry.space_group_name_H-M   'P 1'
#
loop_
_entity.id
_entity.type
_entity.pdbx_description
1 polymer ?
#
loop_
_entity_poly.entity_id
_entity_poly.type
_entity_poly.pdbx_seq_one_letter_code
_entity_poly.pdbx_strand_id
1 'polypeptide(L)'
;MRTREIHVEEISKILGLPYSGNNEKINGLVKLVHSDPEADSLITFCGNELILPEILSNQKIKAIITRDVIYQTNRTIPAKMSVIISDSPMESFYFLHQYLYEKTDFYNEYDFVKEIGVNCSIHPSAIIEDGVKIGDNVKIGPFSFIGKGTEIGNDCIIDASTVIGSGGFEIKVINKIPRGVHHAGGVRIGNNVEIGAGCVIDKAMFGGSTIIGGNTKIDNLVQIAHNCTLGRDVLICAHVQVSGSVTIGDRCYLAPSVSIRDRVNIVQDAFIGIGAVVTKHIPEPGTYIGIPARRIKKRLSGGGG
;
A
#
# COMPACT_ATOMS: atom_id res chain seq x y z
N MET A 1 11.92 0.35 5.14
CA MET A 1 11.62 -0.89 5.87
C MET A 1 12.51 -2.00 5.36
N ARG A 2 13.31 -2.63 6.19
CA ARG A 2 14.09 -3.82 5.80
C ARG A 2 13.47 -5.03 6.49
N THR A 3 12.72 -5.82 5.74
CA THR A 3 12.31 -7.14 6.17
C THR A 3 13.56 -8.02 6.35
N ARG A 4 13.55 -8.94 7.31
CA ARG A 4 14.64 -9.92 7.42
C ARG A 4 14.66 -10.83 6.20
N GLU A 5 15.85 -11.30 5.84
CA GLU A 5 16.00 -12.21 4.71
C GLU A 5 15.61 -13.65 5.12
N ILE A 6 14.89 -14.33 4.22
CA ILE A 6 14.58 -15.77 4.35
C ILE A 6 14.98 -16.49 3.06
N HIS A 7 15.57 -17.66 3.16
CA HIS A 7 15.95 -18.46 1.99
C HIS A 7 14.75 -19.19 1.38
N VAL A 8 14.74 -19.35 0.06
CA VAL A 8 13.66 -20.08 -0.64
C VAL A 8 13.55 -21.53 -0.15
N GLU A 9 14.65 -22.17 0.22
CA GLU A 9 14.64 -23.49 0.84
C GLU A 9 13.84 -23.52 2.14
N GLU A 10 13.96 -22.50 2.96
CA GLU A 10 13.20 -22.39 4.20
C GLU A 10 11.72 -22.13 3.92
N ILE A 11 11.41 -21.26 2.93
CA ILE A 11 10.03 -21.06 2.46
C ILE A 11 9.43 -22.39 1.97
N SER A 12 10.17 -23.16 1.20
CA SER A 12 9.77 -24.49 0.75
C SER A 12 9.41 -25.42 1.91
N LYS A 13 10.24 -25.45 2.97
CA LYS A 13 9.97 -26.22 4.19
C LYS A 13 8.72 -25.74 4.93
N ILE A 14 8.52 -24.42 5.07
CA ILE A 14 7.33 -23.83 5.70
C ILE A 14 6.06 -24.23 4.95
N LEU A 15 6.11 -24.22 3.62
CA LEU A 15 4.98 -24.57 2.78
C LEU A 15 4.78 -26.09 2.61
N GLY A 16 5.81 -26.91 2.90
CA GLY A 16 5.81 -28.34 2.60
C GLY A 16 5.78 -28.64 1.09
N LEU A 17 6.31 -27.73 0.26
CA LEU A 17 6.26 -27.78 -1.20
C LEU A 17 7.66 -27.87 -1.81
N PRO A 18 7.84 -28.59 -2.94
CA PRO A 18 9.13 -28.67 -3.62
C PRO A 18 9.47 -27.34 -4.30
N TYR A 19 10.76 -27.04 -4.43
CA TYR A 19 11.26 -25.93 -5.22
C TYR A 19 12.37 -26.35 -6.19
N SER A 20 12.59 -25.53 -7.21
CA SER A 20 13.68 -25.63 -8.17
C SER A 20 14.30 -24.25 -8.42
N GLY A 21 15.49 -24.22 -9.03
CA GLY A 21 16.27 -23.00 -9.26
C GLY A 21 17.20 -22.67 -8.09
N ASN A 22 17.61 -21.41 -7.97
CA ASN A 22 18.56 -21.00 -6.96
C ASN A 22 17.90 -20.91 -5.56
N ASN A 23 18.73 -21.07 -4.52
CA ASN A 23 18.27 -20.80 -3.14
C ASN A 23 18.44 -19.32 -2.82
N GLU A 24 17.64 -18.48 -3.47
CA GLU A 24 17.68 -17.02 -3.31
C GLU A 24 17.28 -16.59 -1.89
N LYS A 25 17.83 -15.47 -1.46
CA LYS A 25 17.38 -14.79 -0.25
C LYS A 25 16.24 -13.84 -0.60
N ILE A 26 15.13 -13.96 0.09
CA ILE A 26 13.93 -13.14 -0.10
C ILE A 26 13.80 -12.17 1.07
N ASN A 27 13.62 -10.89 0.78
CA ASN A 27 13.43 -9.84 1.77
C ASN A 27 12.10 -9.08 1.60
N GLY A 28 11.20 -9.57 0.77
CA GLY A 28 9.86 -9.02 0.65
C GLY A 28 8.90 -9.92 -0.11
N LEU A 29 7.63 -9.77 0.21
CA LEU A 29 6.53 -10.38 -0.52
C LEU A 29 5.84 -9.30 -1.37
N VAL A 30 5.41 -9.65 -2.57
CA VAL A 30 4.71 -8.71 -3.44
C VAL A 30 3.57 -9.39 -4.18
N LYS A 31 2.44 -8.69 -4.24
CA LYS A 31 1.38 -8.99 -5.19
C LYS A 31 1.63 -8.10 -6.41
N LEU A 32 1.63 -8.66 -7.60
CA LEU A 32 2.06 -8.16 -8.91
C LEU A 32 2.15 -6.63 -9.15
N VAL A 33 1.29 -5.84 -8.56
CA VAL A 33 1.12 -4.42 -8.90
C VAL A 33 1.90 -3.48 -7.99
N HIS A 34 2.43 -3.95 -6.88
CA HIS A 34 3.11 -3.09 -5.90
C HIS A 34 4.44 -3.71 -5.51
N SER A 35 5.50 -3.24 -6.15
CA SER A 35 6.85 -3.48 -5.63
C SER A 35 7.03 -2.65 -4.36
N ASP A 36 7.43 -3.29 -3.28
CA ASP A 36 8.03 -2.58 -2.16
C ASP A 36 9.29 -1.87 -2.69
N PRO A 37 9.34 -0.54 -2.69
CA PRO A 37 10.49 0.17 -3.22
C PRO A 37 11.79 -0.11 -2.44
N GLU A 38 11.68 -0.60 -1.20
CA GLU A 38 12.80 -0.86 -0.29
C GLU A 38 13.29 -2.31 -0.36
N ALA A 39 12.47 -3.24 -0.85
CA ALA A 39 12.88 -4.63 -1.02
C ALA A 39 13.55 -4.85 -2.39
N ASP A 40 14.65 -5.63 -2.39
CA ASP A 40 15.47 -5.92 -3.57
C ASP A 40 15.27 -7.34 -4.10
N SER A 41 14.73 -8.22 -3.27
CA SER A 41 14.55 -9.63 -3.55
C SER A 41 13.17 -10.09 -3.11
N LEU A 42 12.29 -10.26 -4.08
CA LEU A 42 10.87 -10.46 -3.86
C LEU A 42 10.42 -11.88 -4.23
N ILE A 43 9.44 -12.38 -3.50
CA ILE A 43 8.64 -13.55 -3.89
C ILE A 43 7.21 -13.10 -4.22
N THR A 44 6.64 -13.69 -5.27
CA THR A 44 5.23 -13.51 -5.66
C THR A 44 4.59 -14.85 -6.02
N PHE A 45 3.32 -14.82 -6.43
CA PHE A 45 2.64 -15.99 -6.96
C PHE A 45 2.12 -15.76 -8.37
N CYS A 46 2.07 -16.84 -9.16
CA CYS A 46 1.55 -16.86 -10.52
C CYS A 46 0.50 -17.98 -10.65
N GLY A 47 -0.76 -17.62 -10.57
CA GLY A 47 -1.88 -18.55 -10.75
C GLY A 47 -2.40 -18.64 -12.19
N ASN A 48 -1.98 -17.71 -13.08
CA ASN A 48 -2.38 -17.63 -14.47
C ASN A 48 -1.18 -17.19 -15.32
N GLU A 49 -0.90 -17.91 -16.39
CA GLU A 49 0.25 -17.62 -17.29
C GLU A 49 0.17 -16.25 -17.97
N LEU A 50 -1.02 -15.66 -18.14
CA LEU A 50 -1.19 -14.34 -18.73
C LEU A 50 -0.47 -13.23 -17.95
N ILE A 51 -0.25 -13.42 -16.65
CA ILE A 51 0.45 -12.44 -15.81
C ILE A 51 1.95 -12.70 -15.71
N LEU A 52 2.42 -13.84 -16.24
CA LEU A 52 3.83 -14.23 -16.17
C LEU A 52 4.79 -13.21 -16.82
N PRO A 53 4.48 -12.63 -17.99
CA PRO A 53 5.34 -11.60 -18.59
C PRO A 53 5.55 -10.37 -17.69
N GLU A 54 4.50 -9.95 -17.00
CA GLU A 54 4.57 -8.84 -16.04
C GLU A 54 5.46 -9.19 -14.84
N ILE A 55 5.30 -10.42 -14.29
CA ILE A 55 6.17 -10.93 -13.22
C ILE A 55 7.64 -10.90 -13.65
N LEU A 56 7.94 -11.44 -14.83
CA LEU A 56 9.30 -11.56 -15.35
C LEU A 56 9.94 -10.22 -15.73
N SER A 57 9.13 -9.19 -15.97
CA SER A 57 9.62 -7.82 -16.22
C SER A 57 10.15 -7.14 -14.96
N ASN A 58 9.71 -7.56 -13.78
CA ASN A 58 10.18 -7.01 -12.51
C ASN A 58 11.44 -7.74 -12.04
N GLN A 59 12.59 -7.12 -12.25
CA GLN A 59 13.90 -7.69 -11.89
C GLN A 59 14.11 -7.94 -10.40
N LYS A 60 13.30 -7.35 -9.52
CA LYS A 60 13.32 -7.60 -8.08
C LYS A 60 12.69 -8.94 -7.71
N ILE A 61 11.83 -9.51 -8.55
CA ILE A 61 11.23 -10.82 -8.29
C ILE A 61 12.27 -11.91 -8.55
N LYS A 62 12.65 -12.61 -7.50
CA LYS A 62 13.64 -13.69 -7.53
C LYS A 62 13.02 -15.07 -7.36
N ALA A 63 11.81 -15.12 -6.80
CA ALA A 63 11.09 -16.37 -6.58
C ALA A 63 9.61 -16.23 -6.95
N ILE A 64 9.03 -17.32 -7.46
CA ILE A 64 7.60 -17.42 -7.74
C ILE A 64 7.01 -18.71 -7.14
N ILE A 65 5.76 -18.61 -6.67
CA ILE A 65 4.93 -19.78 -6.35
C ILE A 65 3.96 -19.96 -7.51
N THR A 66 4.01 -21.10 -8.20
CA THR A 66 3.21 -21.33 -9.40
C THR A 66 2.75 -22.77 -9.54
N ARG A 67 1.85 -23.04 -10.49
CA ARG A 67 1.42 -24.41 -10.81
C ARG A 67 2.45 -25.12 -11.67
N ASP A 68 2.56 -26.43 -11.51
CA ASP A 68 3.47 -27.25 -12.31
C ASP A 68 3.24 -27.09 -13.82
N VAL A 69 1.99 -27.08 -14.27
CA VAL A 69 1.64 -26.88 -15.69
C VAL A 69 2.20 -25.57 -16.23
N ILE A 70 2.14 -24.46 -15.47
CA ILE A 70 2.68 -23.16 -15.89
C ILE A 70 4.20 -23.24 -15.99
N TYR A 71 4.85 -23.88 -15.02
CA TYR A 71 6.31 -24.04 -15.01
C TYR A 71 6.81 -24.89 -16.18
N GLN A 72 6.16 -26.03 -16.43
CA GLN A 72 6.57 -26.96 -17.50
C GLN A 72 6.33 -26.40 -18.92
N THR A 73 5.28 -25.59 -19.11
CA THR A 73 4.94 -25.04 -20.42
C THR A 73 5.68 -23.75 -20.75
N ASN A 74 6.20 -23.01 -19.76
CA ASN A 74 6.83 -21.71 -19.96
C ASN A 74 8.34 -21.74 -19.82
N ARG A 75 9.02 -21.99 -20.95
CA ARG A 75 10.50 -21.92 -21.06
C ARG A 75 11.08 -20.52 -20.88
N THR A 76 10.24 -19.50 -20.75
CA THR A 76 10.64 -18.10 -20.51
C THR A 76 11.02 -17.84 -19.06
N ILE A 77 10.66 -18.72 -18.12
CA ILE A 77 11.07 -18.59 -16.72
C ILE A 77 12.60 -18.83 -16.66
N PRO A 78 13.39 -17.83 -16.20
CA PRO A 78 14.83 -17.97 -16.16
C PRO A 78 15.26 -19.13 -15.25
N ALA A 79 16.23 -19.93 -15.68
CA ALA A 79 16.72 -21.08 -14.90
C ALA A 79 17.25 -20.70 -13.50
N LYS A 80 17.69 -19.46 -13.32
CA LYS A 80 18.16 -18.93 -12.03
C LYS A 80 17.03 -18.51 -11.08
N MET A 81 15.81 -18.31 -11.59
CA MET A 81 14.66 -17.92 -10.76
C MET A 81 14.23 -19.11 -9.89
N SER A 82 13.97 -18.86 -8.63
CA SER A 82 13.43 -19.88 -7.74
C SER A 82 11.95 -20.10 -8.02
N VAL A 83 11.55 -21.35 -8.17
CA VAL A 83 10.17 -21.74 -8.45
C VAL A 83 9.69 -22.73 -7.41
N ILE A 84 8.63 -22.40 -6.69
CA ILE A 84 7.93 -23.28 -5.76
C ILE A 84 6.67 -23.78 -6.44
N ILE A 85 6.49 -25.09 -6.49
CA ILE A 85 5.33 -25.70 -7.17
C ILE A 85 4.20 -25.89 -6.18
N SER A 86 3.02 -25.34 -6.52
CA SER A 86 1.81 -25.45 -5.71
C SER A 86 0.56 -25.60 -6.59
N ASP A 87 -0.37 -26.44 -6.17
CA ASP A 87 -1.69 -26.56 -6.80
C ASP A 87 -2.55 -25.30 -6.59
N SER A 88 -2.29 -24.58 -5.50
CA SER A 88 -2.99 -23.36 -5.12
C SER A 88 -2.01 -22.21 -4.80
N PRO A 89 -1.33 -21.62 -5.81
CA PRO A 89 -0.26 -20.64 -5.60
C PRO A 89 -0.67 -19.44 -4.75
N MET A 90 -1.88 -18.93 -4.94
CA MET A 90 -2.42 -17.84 -4.15
C MET A 90 -2.56 -18.21 -2.68
N GLU A 91 -3.13 -19.36 -2.38
CA GLU A 91 -3.33 -19.80 -1.00
C GLU A 91 -1.99 -20.05 -0.30
N SER A 92 -1.03 -20.68 -1.00
CA SER A 92 0.33 -20.88 -0.49
C SER A 92 1.04 -19.56 -0.18
N PHE A 93 0.88 -18.56 -1.05
CA PHE A 93 1.46 -17.24 -0.84
C PHE A 93 0.88 -16.53 0.40
N TYR A 94 -0.45 -16.55 0.57
CA TYR A 94 -1.07 -15.92 1.74
C TYR A 94 -0.83 -16.72 3.02
N PHE A 95 -0.73 -18.04 2.95
CA PHE A 95 -0.29 -18.86 4.08
C PHE A 95 1.14 -18.52 4.50
N LEU A 96 2.06 -18.39 3.53
CA LEU A 96 3.44 -17.96 3.80
C LEU A 96 3.45 -16.60 4.49
N HIS A 97 2.71 -15.63 3.97
CA HIS A 97 2.61 -14.30 4.58
C HIS A 97 2.12 -14.35 6.02
N GLN A 98 1.04 -15.09 6.28
CA GLN A 98 0.50 -15.27 7.64
C GLN A 98 1.54 -15.94 8.56
N TYR A 99 2.19 -17.00 8.10
CA TYR A 99 3.22 -17.69 8.87
C TYR A 99 4.38 -16.76 9.23
N LEU A 100 4.90 -16.01 8.26
CA LEU A 100 5.99 -15.06 8.47
C LEU A 100 5.60 -13.96 9.46
N TYR A 101 4.36 -13.51 9.43
CA TYR A 101 3.84 -12.49 10.34
C TYR A 101 3.66 -13.01 11.78
N GLU A 102 3.11 -14.21 11.94
CA GLU A 102 2.73 -14.73 13.26
C GLU A 102 3.82 -15.54 13.95
N LYS A 103 4.70 -16.20 13.19
CA LYS A 103 5.62 -17.23 13.69
C LYS A 103 7.09 -16.88 13.56
N THR A 104 7.42 -15.75 12.92
CA THR A 104 8.79 -15.30 12.72
C THR A 104 8.94 -13.83 13.03
N ASP A 105 10.16 -13.34 12.98
CA ASP A 105 10.49 -11.93 13.10
C ASP A 105 10.71 -11.24 11.73
N PHE A 106 10.24 -11.85 10.65
CA PHE A 106 10.41 -11.36 9.29
C PHE A 106 9.89 -9.91 9.07
N TYR A 107 8.86 -9.49 9.83
CA TYR A 107 8.26 -8.16 9.76
C TYR A 107 8.55 -7.28 11.02
N ASN A 108 9.57 -7.60 11.81
CA ASN A 108 9.84 -6.94 13.11
C ASN A 108 10.62 -5.63 13.03
N GLU A 109 10.56 -4.89 11.94
CA GLU A 109 11.34 -3.67 11.75
C GLU A 109 10.90 -2.47 12.59
N TYR A 110 9.70 -2.53 13.12
CA TYR A 110 9.14 -1.47 13.94
C TYR A 110 9.20 -1.75 15.45
N ASP A 111 10.07 -2.69 15.88
CA ASP A 111 10.25 -3.01 17.29
C ASP A 111 11.25 -2.03 17.96
N PHE A 112 10.83 -0.78 18.04
CA PHE A 112 11.55 0.28 18.75
C PHE A 112 10.56 1.18 19.50
N VAL A 113 11.03 1.85 20.53
CA VAL A 113 10.25 2.85 21.26
C VAL A 113 9.96 4.02 20.31
N LYS A 114 8.74 4.54 20.33
CA LYS A 114 8.36 5.68 19.48
C LYS A 114 9.35 6.82 19.56
N GLU A 115 9.64 7.41 18.43
CA GLU A 115 10.51 8.57 18.29
C GLU A 115 9.65 9.81 18.00
N ILE A 116 9.79 10.87 18.80
CA ILE A 116 9.00 12.11 18.64
C ILE A 116 9.99 13.28 18.59
N GLY A 117 9.89 14.05 17.51
CA GLY A 117 10.70 15.23 17.26
C GLY A 117 10.41 16.38 18.23
N VAL A 118 11.09 17.50 18.02
CA VAL A 118 10.98 18.68 18.89
C VAL A 118 9.74 19.51 18.53
N ASN A 119 9.25 20.29 19.52
CA ASN A 119 8.12 21.23 19.38
C ASN A 119 6.80 20.57 18.95
N CYS A 120 6.62 19.29 19.19
CA CYS A 120 5.37 18.61 18.89
C CYS A 120 4.28 18.97 19.92
N SER A 121 3.04 19.14 19.44
CA SER A 121 1.85 19.34 20.26
C SER A 121 0.91 18.15 20.11
N ILE A 122 0.99 17.20 21.04
CA ILE A 122 0.22 15.97 21.01
C ILE A 122 -0.81 16.01 22.11
N HIS A 123 -2.10 15.88 21.73
CA HIS A 123 -3.18 15.88 22.72
C HIS A 123 -3.06 14.67 23.66
N PRO A 124 -3.28 14.82 24.99
CA PRO A 124 -3.12 13.71 25.96
C PRO A 124 -3.99 12.47 25.68
N SER A 125 -5.11 12.62 24.98
CA SER A 125 -5.98 11.49 24.58
C SER A 125 -5.61 10.85 23.24
N ALA A 126 -4.56 11.33 22.55
CA ALA A 126 -4.05 10.66 21.36
C ALA A 126 -3.24 9.42 21.75
N ILE A 127 -3.38 8.35 20.99
CA ILE A 127 -2.65 7.10 21.17
C ILE A 127 -1.57 7.00 20.11
N ILE A 128 -0.32 6.89 20.52
CA ILE A 128 0.82 6.67 19.62
C ILE A 128 1.52 5.40 20.07
N GLU A 129 1.50 4.38 19.18
CA GLU A 129 2.16 3.10 19.45
C GLU A 129 3.68 3.22 19.40
N ASP A 130 4.38 2.28 20.00
CA ASP A 130 5.81 2.07 19.73
C ASP A 130 6.03 1.63 18.29
N GLY A 131 7.20 1.92 17.73
CA GLY A 131 7.47 1.72 16.30
C GLY A 131 6.96 2.86 15.41
N VAL A 132 6.55 3.99 15.98
CA VAL A 132 6.14 5.22 15.26
C VAL A 132 7.28 6.23 15.28
N LYS A 133 7.48 6.93 14.16
CA LYS A 133 8.37 8.09 14.05
C LYS A 133 7.60 9.34 13.71
N ILE A 134 7.80 10.40 14.48
CA ILE A 134 7.18 11.71 14.28
C ILE A 134 8.27 12.75 14.17
N GLY A 135 8.26 13.55 13.11
CA GLY A 135 9.18 14.66 12.87
C GLY A 135 8.91 15.85 13.80
N ASP A 136 9.54 16.99 13.49
CA ASP A 136 9.46 18.20 14.27
C ASP A 136 8.19 19.01 13.98
N ASN A 137 7.72 19.80 14.97
CA ASN A 137 6.59 20.74 14.87
C ASN A 137 5.26 20.08 14.50
N VAL A 138 5.07 18.79 14.78
CA VAL A 138 3.84 18.06 14.45
C VAL A 138 2.75 18.32 15.50
N LYS A 139 1.51 18.53 15.02
CA LYS A 139 0.33 18.64 15.86
C LYS A 139 -0.57 17.43 15.70
N ILE A 140 -0.99 16.81 16.81
CA ILE A 140 -1.91 15.65 16.81
C ILE A 140 -3.08 15.94 17.75
N GLY A 141 -4.29 15.95 17.17
CA GLY A 141 -5.55 16.25 17.83
C GLY A 141 -6.04 15.12 18.77
N PRO A 142 -7.11 15.41 19.52
CA PRO A 142 -7.66 14.47 20.49
C PRO A 142 -8.23 13.20 19.83
N PHE A 143 -8.12 12.07 20.57
CA PHE A 143 -8.64 10.76 20.16
C PHE A 143 -8.08 10.21 18.84
N SER A 144 -6.98 10.76 18.35
CA SER A 144 -6.30 10.22 17.17
C SER A 144 -5.46 9.01 17.55
N PHE A 145 -5.36 8.05 16.62
CA PHE A 145 -4.56 6.84 16.77
C PHE A 145 -3.47 6.81 15.70
N ILE A 146 -2.21 6.67 16.11
CA ILE A 146 -1.06 6.51 15.23
C ILE A 146 -0.45 5.13 15.49
N GLY A 147 -0.68 4.22 14.56
CA GLY A 147 -0.30 2.82 14.68
C GLY A 147 1.14 2.55 14.29
N LYS A 148 1.67 1.46 14.82
CA LYS A 148 3.02 0.92 14.59
C LYS A 148 3.36 0.88 13.09
N GLY A 149 4.56 1.34 12.74
CA GLY A 149 5.04 1.43 11.35
C GLY A 149 4.67 2.74 10.64
N THR A 150 4.14 3.72 11.38
CA THR A 150 3.85 5.04 10.82
C THR A 150 5.06 5.98 10.98
N GLU A 151 5.42 6.64 9.88
CA GLU A 151 6.40 7.72 9.86
C GLU A 151 5.71 9.02 9.40
N ILE A 152 5.77 10.07 10.23
CA ILE A 152 5.20 11.39 9.94
C ILE A 152 6.34 12.39 9.82
N GLY A 153 6.39 13.13 8.72
CA GLY A 153 7.37 14.18 8.47
C GLY A 153 7.16 15.40 9.35
N ASN A 154 7.95 16.44 9.10
CA ASN A 154 7.91 17.70 9.86
C ASN A 154 6.70 18.56 9.49
N ASP A 155 6.29 19.46 10.40
CA ASP A 155 5.29 20.50 10.18
C ASP A 155 3.91 19.95 9.80
N CYS A 156 3.56 18.74 10.22
CA CYS A 156 2.29 18.09 9.93
C CYS A 156 1.22 18.42 10.97
N ILE A 157 -0.04 18.41 10.52
CA ILE A 157 -1.22 18.56 11.38
C ILE A 157 -2.14 17.36 11.16
N ILE A 158 -2.47 16.66 12.24
CA ILE A 158 -3.40 15.54 12.28
C ILE A 158 -4.55 15.93 13.21
N ASP A 159 -5.74 16.09 12.66
CA ASP A 159 -6.91 16.52 13.42
C ASP A 159 -7.54 15.36 14.23
N ALA A 160 -8.56 15.72 15.01
CA ALA A 160 -9.21 14.83 15.98
C ALA A 160 -9.77 13.54 15.39
N SER A 161 -9.69 12.44 16.14
CA SER A 161 -10.30 11.15 15.79
C SER A 161 -9.80 10.53 14.48
N THR A 162 -8.63 10.93 14.01
CA THR A 162 -8.01 10.38 12.80
C THR A 162 -7.19 9.15 13.14
N VAL A 163 -7.32 8.11 12.32
CA VAL A 163 -6.66 6.80 12.49
C VAL A 163 -5.63 6.62 11.38
N ILE A 164 -4.37 6.51 11.73
CA ILE A 164 -3.27 6.30 10.78
C ILE A 164 -2.54 5.00 11.14
N GLY A 165 -2.33 4.12 10.16
CA GLY A 165 -1.58 2.88 10.37
C GLY A 165 -2.42 1.73 10.93
N SER A 166 -3.75 1.77 10.77
CA SER A 166 -4.61 0.60 11.00
C SER A 166 -4.49 -0.42 9.88
N GLY A 167 -4.93 -1.65 10.14
CA GLY A 167 -5.12 -2.65 9.09
C GLY A 167 -6.34 -2.32 8.23
N GLY A 168 -6.21 -2.48 6.91
CA GLY A 168 -7.29 -2.29 5.96
C GLY A 168 -8.15 -3.55 5.76
N PHE A 169 -9.07 -3.49 4.78
CA PHE A 169 -9.96 -4.59 4.43
C PHE A 169 -9.41 -5.39 3.24
N GLU A 170 -8.61 -6.41 3.51
CA GLU A 170 -8.18 -7.40 2.52
C GLU A 170 -8.61 -8.79 2.99
N ILE A 171 -9.55 -9.41 2.28
CA ILE A 171 -10.08 -10.74 2.59
C ILE A 171 -9.73 -11.71 1.47
N LYS A 172 -9.29 -12.89 1.84
CA LYS A 172 -9.09 -14.02 0.91
C LYS A 172 -10.00 -15.18 1.30
N VAL A 173 -10.60 -15.80 0.31
CA VAL A 173 -11.34 -17.04 0.52
C VAL A 173 -10.35 -18.19 0.39
N ILE A 174 -10.03 -18.83 1.51
CA ILE A 174 -9.12 -19.97 1.61
C ILE A 174 -9.94 -21.16 2.12
N ASN A 175 -9.96 -22.25 1.38
CA ASN A 175 -10.80 -23.42 1.69
C ASN A 175 -12.28 -23.03 1.91
N LYS A 176 -12.83 -22.17 1.07
CA LYS A 176 -14.22 -21.62 1.12
C LYS A 176 -14.54 -20.79 2.36
N ILE A 177 -13.55 -20.43 3.17
CA ILE A 177 -13.68 -19.60 4.37
C ILE A 177 -13.04 -18.23 4.12
N PRO A 178 -13.78 -17.12 4.29
CA PRO A 178 -13.20 -15.77 4.26
C PRO A 178 -12.20 -15.60 5.41
N ARG A 179 -10.98 -15.17 5.09
CA ARG A 179 -9.91 -14.88 6.07
C ARG A 179 -9.33 -13.50 5.83
N GLY A 180 -9.18 -12.72 6.89
CA GLY A 180 -8.46 -11.45 6.87
C GLY A 180 -6.98 -11.67 6.59
N VAL A 181 -6.39 -10.76 5.81
CA VAL A 181 -4.95 -10.74 5.57
C VAL A 181 -4.31 -9.71 6.49
N HIS A 182 -3.25 -10.09 7.19
CA HIS A 182 -2.49 -9.18 8.04
C HIS A 182 -1.84 -8.06 7.22
N HIS A 183 -1.83 -6.86 7.77
CA HIS A 183 -1.14 -5.72 7.19
C HIS A 183 0.19 -5.52 7.95
N ALA A 184 1.29 -5.91 7.33
CA ALA A 184 2.61 -5.94 7.95
C ALA A 184 3.49 -4.72 7.59
N GLY A 185 3.03 -3.89 6.64
CA GLY A 185 3.72 -2.67 6.23
C GLY A 185 3.39 -1.47 7.13
N GLY A 186 3.74 -0.28 6.65
CA GLY A 186 3.57 0.97 7.36
C GLY A 186 2.77 2.03 6.61
N VAL A 187 2.83 3.26 7.13
CA VAL A 187 2.37 4.49 6.49
C VAL A 187 3.51 5.50 6.52
N ARG A 188 3.76 6.19 5.41
CA ARG A 188 4.75 7.26 5.35
C ARG A 188 4.09 8.55 4.89
N ILE A 189 4.16 9.58 5.73
CA ILE A 189 3.62 10.91 5.50
C ILE A 189 4.76 11.89 5.35
N GLY A 190 4.78 12.65 4.25
CA GLY A 190 5.77 13.67 3.97
C GLY A 190 5.64 14.90 4.87
N ASN A 191 6.46 15.90 4.62
CA ASN A 191 6.44 17.16 5.39
C ASN A 191 5.24 18.04 4.98
N ASN A 192 4.78 18.89 5.92
CA ASN A 192 3.75 19.89 5.71
C ASN A 192 2.41 19.31 5.21
N VAL A 193 2.06 18.13 5.70
CA VAL A 193 0.78 17.47 5.39
C VAL A 193 -0.24 17.83 6.45
N GLU A 194 -1.47 18.12 6.02
CA GLU A 194 -2.61 18.30 6.91
C GLU A 194 -3.65 17.23 6.65
N ILE A 195 -4.14 16.59 7.71
CA ILE A 195 -5.14 15.53 7.65
C ILE A 195 -6.27 15.91 8.61
N GLY A 196 -7.45 16.12 8.05
CA GLY A 196 -8.66 16.52 8.75
C GLY A 196 -9.19 15.43 9.69
N ALA A 197 -10.25 15.77 10.39
CA ALA A 197 -10.84 14.94 11.43
C ALA A 197 -11.53 13.68 10.88
N GLY A 198 -11.44 12.59 11.62
CA GLY A 198 -12.13 11.33 11.29
C GLY A 198 -11.61 10.62 10.04
N CYS A 199 -10.43 10.95 9.56
CA CYS A 199 -9.80 10.26 8.45
C CYS A 199 -9.26 8.89 8.86
N VAL A 200 -9.20 7.95 7.89
CA VAL A 200 -8.59 6.63 8.09
C VAL A 200 -7.56 6.39 6.99
N ILE A 201 -6.32 6.11 7.39
CA ILE A 201 -5.23 5.78 6.47
C ILE A 201 -4.66 4.42 6.85
N ASP A 202 -4.92 3.43 5.98
CA ASP A 202 -4.50 2.06 6.22
C ASP A 202 -3.03 1.84 5.87
N LYS A 203 -2.35 1.02 6.67
CA LYS A 203 -0.98 0.62 6.39
C LYS A 203 -0.88 -0.39 5.24
N ALA A 204 0.29 -0.47 4.63
CA ALA A 204 0.54 -1.40 3.53
C ALA A 204 0.50 -2.87 3.99
N MET A 205 0.30 -3.79 3.03
CA MET A 205 -0.03 -5.19 3.30
C MET A 205 1.19 -6.07 3.62
N PHE A 206 2.11 -6.21 2.67
CA PHE A 206 3.20 -7.21 2.76
C PHE A 206 4.53 -6.63 3.24
N GLY A 207 4.63 -5.34 3.34
CA GLY A 207 5.82 -4.54 3.54
C GLY A 207 5.66 -3.21 2.83
N GLY A 208 6.67 -2.34 2.85
CA GLY A 208 6.56 -1.00 2.32
C GLY A 208 5.53 -0.14 3.05
N SER A 209 5.04 0.90 2.41
CA SER A 209 4.18 1.87 3.06
C SER A 209 3.04 2.35 2.14
N THR A 210 1.91 2.70 2.72
CA THR A 210 0.97 3.65 2.13
C THR A 210 1.62 5.02 2.23
N ILE A 211 1.74 5.74 1.10
CA ILE A 211 2.55 6.95 1.01
C ILE A 211 1.66 8.17 0.75
N ILE A 212 1.90 9.23 1.53
CA ILE A 212 1.30 10.55 1.32
C ILE A 212 2.43 11.55 1.12
N GLY A 213 2.50 12.12 -0.08
CA GLY A 213 3.53 13.09 -0.46
C GLY A 213 3.38 14.42 0.29
N GLY A 214 4.50 15.13 0.42
CA GLY A 214 4.54 16.40 1.15
C GLY A 214 3.61 17.48 0.59
N ASN A 215 3.23 18.45 1.41
CA ASN A 215 2.31 19.56 1.15
C ASN A 215 0.86 19.11 0.83
N THR A 216 0.52 17.84 0.91
CA THR A 216 -0.83 17.32 0.65
C THR A 216 -1.80 17.78 1.76
N LYS A 217 -3.02 18.15 1.36
CA LYS A 217 -4.08 18.57 2.28
C LYS A 217 -5.28 17.64 2.11
N ILE A 218 -5.70 17.03 3.19
CA ILE A 218 -6.77 16.04 3.24
C ILE A 218 -7.83 16.56 4.21
N ASP A 219 -9.03 16.76 3.70
CA ASP A 219 -10.18 17.22 4.46
C ASP A 219 -10.78 16.07 5.30
N ASN A 220 -11.84 16.33 6.01
CA ASN A 220 -12.47 15.44 6.98
C ASN A 220 -13.07 14.18 6.34
N LEU A 221 -13.09 13.08 7.10
CA LEU A 221 -13.79 11.83 6.75
C LEU A 221 -13.31 11.21 5.44
N VAL A 222 -12.03 11.33 5.13
CA VAL A 222 -11.39 10.71 3.98
C VAL A 222 -10.86 9.34 4.37
N GLN A 223 -11.07 8.34 3.50
CA GLN A 223 -10.42 7.03 3.62
C GLN A 223 -9.37 6.85 2.52
N ILE A 224 -8.15 6.47 2.94
CA ILE A 224 -7.08 6.04 2.05
C ILE A 224 -6.71 4.62 2.44
N ALA A 225 -7.06 3.67 1.56
CA ALA A 225 -6.81 2.25 1.81
C ALA A 225 -5.32 1.88 1.59
N HIS A 226 -5.01 0.64 1.94
CA HIS A 226 -3.65 0.09 1.95
C HIS A 226 -2.90 0.21 0.61
N ASN A 227 -1.58 0.35 0.67
CA ASN A 227 -0.68 0.39 -0.50
C ASN A 227 -0.97 1.54 -1.49
N CYS A 228 -1.66 2.59 -1.09
CA CYS A 228 -1.83 3.78 -1.91
C CYS A 228 -0.56 4.62 -1.94
N THR A 229 -0.36 5.31 -3.06
CA THR A 229 0.71 6.30 -3.22
C THR A 229 0.13 7.60 -3.71
N LEU A 230 0.15 8.63 -2.88
CA LEU A 230 -0.22 9.99 -3.22
C LEU A 230 1.04 10.82 -3.43
N GLY A 231 1.06 11.56 -4.52
CA GLY A 231 2.12 12.52 -4.85
C GLY A 231 2.13 13.73 -3.92
N ARG A 232 2.87 14.76 -4.31
CA ARG A 232 2.97 16.02 -3.58
C ARG A 232 1.87 16.99 -3.99
N ASP A 233 1.55 17.90 -3.08
CA ASP A 233 0.63 19.01 -3.37
C ASP A 233 -0.78 18.55 -3.80
N VAL A 234 -1.22 17.37 -3.32
CA VAL A 234 -2.54 16.81 -3.62
C VAL A 234 -3.57 17.42 -2.68
N LEU A 235 -4.72 17.82 -3.23
CA LEU A 235 -5.85 18.33 -2.45
C LEU A 235 -7.01 17.35 -2.49
N ILE A 236 -7.44 16.89 -1.32
CA ILE A 236 -8.50 15.89 -1.17
C ILE A 236 -9.59 16.46 -0.28
N CYS A 237 -10.78 16.70 -0.86
CA CYS A 237 -11.93 17.19 -0.13
C CYS A 237 -12.63 16.10 0.69
N ALA A 238 -13.58 16.51 1.52
CA ALA A 238 -14.29 15.63 2.44
C ALA A 238 -14.99 14.43 1.78
N HIS A 239 -15.08 13.33 2.53
CA HIS A 239 -15.75 12.10 2.11
C HIS A 239 -15.18 11.42 0.86
N VAL A 240 -13.94 11.71 0.47
CA VAL A 240 -13.29 10.99 -0.63
C VAL A 240 -12.89 9.59 -0.15
N GLN A 241 -13.14 8.60 -1.01
CA GLN A 241 -12.73 7.21 -0.80
C GLN A 241 -11.70 6.78 -1.84
N VAL A 242 -10.50 6.45 -1.38
CA VAL A 242 -9.42 5.90 -2.20
C VAL A 242 -9.25 4.42 -1.86
N SER A 243 -9.66 3.54 -2.77
CA SER A 243 -9.50 2.09 -2.58
C SER A 243 -8.05 1.64 -2.65
N GLY A 244 -7.78 0.38 -2.29
CA GLY A 244 -6.42 -0.14 -2.16
C GLY A 244 -5.59 -0.04 -3.43
N SER A 245 -4.29 0.24 -3.26
CA SER A 245 -3.33 0.20 -4.34
C SER A 245 -3.53 1.26 -5.44
N VAL A 246 -4.12 2.38 -5.10
CA VAL A 246 -4.29 3.53 -6.00
C VAL A 246 -3.03 4.39 -6.00
N THR A 247 -2.66 4.87 -7.18
CA THR A 247 -1.61 5.89 -7.34
C THR A 247 -2.23 7.19 -7.82
N ILE A 248 -1.96 8.30 -7.11
CA ILE A 248 -2.40 9.65 -7.46
C ILE A 248 -1.15 10.50 -7.65
N GLY A 249 -1.00 11.08 -8.83
CA GLY A 249 0.12 11.95 -9.17
C GLY A 249 0.06 13.30 -8.46
N ASP A 250 1.12 14.06 -8.61
CA ASP A 250 1.26 15.39 -7.98
C ASP A 250 0.17 16.36 -8.41
N ARG A 251 -0.18 17.30 -7.54
CA ARG A 251 -1.09 18.44 -7.80
C ARG A 251 -2.49 18.03 -8.30
N CYS A 252 -2.91 16.81 -7.97
CA CYS A 252 -4.29 16.40 -8.22
C CYS A 252 -5.26 17.07 -7.24
N TYR A 253 -6.48 17.31 -7.70
CA TYR A 253 -7.59 17.78 -6.89
C TYR A 253 -8.74 16.77 -6.93
N LEU A 254 -9.11 16.24 -5.78
CA LEU A 254 -10.24 15.33 -5.61
C LEU A 254 -11.37 16.08 -4.89
N ALA A 255 -12.43 16.40 -5.61
CA ALA A 255 -13.60 17.11 -5.07
C ALA A 255 -14.39 16.21 -4.09
N PRO A 256 -15.33 16.78 -3.30
CA PRO A 256 -16.08 16.03 -2.30
C PRO A 256 -16.74 14.76 -2.84
N SER A 257 -16.75 13.69 -2.04
CA SER A 257 -17.41 12.40 -2.32
C SER A 257 -16.91 11.68 -3.58
N VAL A 258 -15.71 11.94 -4.03
CA VAL A 258 -15.07 11.15 -5.10
C VAL A 258 -14.78 9.75 -4.59
N SER A 259 -15.06 8.73 -5.41
CA SER A 259 -14.72 7.33 -5.14
C SER A 259 -13.79 6.79 -6.21
N ILE A 260 -12.68 6.19 -5.81
CA ILE A 260 -11.66 5.65 -6.72
C ILE A 260 -11.55 4.15 -6.51
N ARG A 261 -11.77 3.38 -7.60
CA ARG A 261 -11.64 1.93 -7.61
C ARG A 261 -10.18 1.51 -7.36
N ASP A 262 -10.00 0.33 -6.78
CA ASP A 262 -8.68 -0.27 -6.53
C ASP A 262 -7.79 -0.33 -7.78
N ARG A 263 -6.48 -0.18 -7.57
CA ARG A 263 -5.43 -0.24 -8.60
C ARG A 263 -5.56 0.77 -9.74
N VAL A 264 -6.25 1.85 -9.52
CA VAL A 264 -6.33 2.95 -10.47
C VAL A 264 -5.09 3.84 -10.35
N ASN A 265 -4.53 4.24 -11.50
CA ASN A 265 -3.50 5.27 -11.59
C ASN A 265 -4.11 6.55 -12.13
N ILE A 266 -3.91 7.65 -11.42
CA ILE A 266 -4.30 9.01 -11.81
C ILE A 266 -3.02 9.80 -12.03
N VAL A 267 -2.83 10.30 -13.26
CA VAL A 267 -1.67 11.13 -13.61
C VAL A 267 -1.72 12.46 -12.84
N GLN A 268 -0.59 13.11 -12.70
CA GLN A 268 -0.50 14.46 -12.12
C GLN A 268 -1.41 15.49 -12.79
N ASP A 269 -1.75 16.57 -12.06
CA ASP A 269 -2.55 17.69 -12.57
C ASP A 269 -3.99 17.29 -13.01
N ALA A 270 -4.55 16.22 -12.48
CA ALA A 270 -5.92 15.82 -12.72
C ALA A 270 -6.88 16.47 -11.72
N PHE A 271 -8.01 16.96 -12.22
CA PHE A 271 -9.14 17.45 -11.43
C PHE A 271 -10.29 16.46 -11.50
N ILE A 272 -10.66 15.86 -10.38
CA ILE A 272 -11.77 14.92 -10.26
C ILE A 272 -12.95 15.63 -9.61
N GLY A 273 -14.05 15.80 -10.36
CA GLY A 273 -15.20 16.58 -9.92
C GLY A 273 -16.04 15.85 -8.88
N ILE A 274 -16.89 16.64 -8.20
CA ILE A 274 -17.73 16.17 -7.09
C ILE A 274 -18.52 14.90 -7.42
N GLY A 275 -18.51 13.93 -6.52
CA GLY A 275 -19.25 12.68 -6.64
C GLY A 275 -18.84 11.78 -7.81
N ALA A 276 -17.71 12.05 -8.47
CA ALA A 276 -17.26 11.22 -9.57
C ALA A 276 -16.77 9.84 -9.08
N VAL A 277 -17.04 8.79 -9.88
CA VAL A 277 -16.56 7.42 -9.62
C VAL A 277 -15.50 7.05 -10.66
N VAL A 278 -14.25 6.99 -10.23
CA VAL A 278 -13.11 6.67 -11.10
C VAL A 278 -12.92 5.15 -11.15
N THR A 279 -13.28 4.55 -12.28
CA THR A 279 -13.23 3.09 -12.48
C THR A 279 -12.11 2.62 -13.41
N LYS A 280 -11.37 3.55 -14.04
CA LYS A 280 -10.26 3.28 -14.98
C LYS A 280 -9.12 4.25 -14.73
N HIS A 281 -7.92 3.89 -15.18
CA HIS A 281 -6.78 4.79 -15.16
C HIS A 281 -7.10 6.14 -15.83
N ILE A 282 -6.53 7.20 -15.27
CA ILE A 282 -6.58 8.56 -15.83
C ILE A 282 -5.17 8.88 -16.35
N PRO A 283 -4.92 8.71 -17.65
CA PRO A 283 -3.57 8.80 -18.23
C PRO A 283 -3.18 10.22 -18.65
N GLU A 284 -4.11 11.19 -18.63
CA GLU A 284 -3.87 12.56 -19.08
C GLU A 284 -4.38 13.57 -18.05
N PRO A 285 -3.67 14.71 -17.87
CA PRO A 285 -4.18 15.83 -17.08
C PRO A 285 -5.51 16.34 -17.61
N GLY A 286 -6.35 16.84 -16.73
CA GLY A 286 -7.63 17.42 -17.13
C GLY A 286 -8.73 17.23 -16.10
N THR A 287 -9.96 17.60 -16.48
CA THR A 287 -11.14 17.49 -15.62
C THR A 287 -11.95 16.26 -15.96
N TYR A 288 -12.26 15.47 -14.92
CA TYR A 288 -13.03 14.22 -15.02
C TYR A 288 -14.24 14.29 -14.11
N ILE A 289 -15.43 14.00 -14.63
CA ILE A 289 -16.70 14.08 -13.89
C ILE A 289 -17.59 12.87 -14.18
N GLY A 290 -18.54 12.63 -13.30
CA GLY A 290 -19.66 11.68 -13.50
C GLY A 290 -19.36 10.24 -13.06
N ILE A 291 -20.33 9.37 -13.32
CA ILE A 291 -20.34 7.94 -12.94
C ILE A 291 -20.61 7.11 -14.20
N PRO A 292 -19.62 6.37 -14.74
CA PRO A 292 -18.20 6.45 -14.39
C PRO A 292 -17.58 7.78 -14.82
N ALA A 293 -16.48 8.17 -14.18
CA ALA A 293 -15.77 9.42 -14.47
C ALA A 293 -15.29 9.46 -15.93
N ARG A 294 -15.54 10.58 -16.62
CA ARG A 294 -15.12 10.85 -18.00
C ARG A 294 -14.49 12.22 -18.11
N ARG A 295 -13.47 12.33 -18.95
CA ARG A 295 -12.83 13.61 -19.25
C ARG A 295 -13.79 14.54 -19.98
N ILE A 296 -13.86 15.78 -19.55
CA ILE A 296 -14.58 16.84 -20.26
C ILE A 296 -13.59 17.75 -21.00
N LYS A 297 -14.00 18.22 -22.20
CA LYS A 297 -13.15 19.06 -23.06
C LYS A 297 -12.93 20.47 -22.54
N LYS A 298 -13.81 20.97 -21.66
CA LYS A 298 -13.75 22.31 -21.08
C LYS A 298 -13.56 22.20 -19.57
N ARG A 299 -12.52 22.86 -19.06
CA ARG A 299 -12.32 23.01 -17.61
C ARG A 299 -13.54 23.76 -17.06
N LEU A 300 -14.26 23.16 -16.11
CA LEU A 300 -15.19 23.95 -15.32
C LEU A 300 -14.32 24.96 -14.57
N SER A 301 -14.50 26.26 -14.84
CA SER A 301 -13.85 27.32 -14.11
C SER A 301 -14.38 27.25 -12.66
N GLY A 302 -13.76 26.40 -11.87
CA GLY A 302 -13.98 26.33 -10.44
C GLY A 302 -13.33 27.56 -9.86
N GLY A 303 -14.13 28.41 -9.26
CA GLY A 303 -13.65 29.59 -8.58
C GLY A 303 -12.58 29.22 -7.55
N GLY A 304 -11.37 29.65 -7.83
CA GLY A 304 -10.38 29.86 -6.81
C GLY A 304 -10.78 31.18 -6.12
N GLY A 305 -11.22 31.06 -4.90
CA GLY A 305 -11.30 32.12 -3.94
C GLY A 305 -10.34 31.83 -2.82
#